data_f1bb5b25b816c74bed3ae2d7d96b7e42
#
_entry.id   f1bb5b25b816c74bed3ae2d7d96b7e42
#
_cell.length_a   1.000
_cell.length_b   1.000
_cell.length_c   1.000
_cell.angle_alpha   90.00
_cell.angle_beta   90.00
_cell.angle_gamma   90.00
#
_symmetry.space_group_name_H-M   'P 1'
#
loop_
_entity.id
_entity.type
_entity.pdbx_description
1 polymer ?
#
loop_
_entity_poly.entity_id
_entity_poly.type
_entity_poly.pdbx_seq_one_letter_code
_entity_poly.pdbx_strand_id
1 'polypeptide(L)'
;MKKYLIYLMMAAAVVMLGASCSPDEDYEPEVPGIETPETPNDGENETPDEPENPEEPGDNPDTPSGDSKILVAYFSWGGTTQRMAEEIVRQTGADIFRIEPVVPYPTEYTPCTEVAREEKDNNARPAIADEVENWSDYNTVFIGCPVWWWTTPMIICTFAESYDFEGKTVVPFCTYASTYRDETLARIVELTPDADHLTGEGLTSGRINEQNISSWLNEIGIIE
;
A
#
# COMPACT_ATOMS: atom_id res chain seq x y z
N MET A 1 56.24 11.63 -0.98
CA MET A 1 56.74 12.89 -1.53
C MET A 1 56.11 13.12 -2.91
N LYS A 2 55.43 14.27 -3.02
CA LYS A 2 55.02 14.96 -4.26
C LYS A 2 54.05 14.24 -5.21
N LYS A 3 52.75 14.63 -5.14
CA LYS A 3 52.03 15.25 -6.25
C LYS A 3 50.65 15.73 -5.75
N TYR A 4 50.68 16.80 -4.94
CA TYR A 4 49.57 17.77 -4.85
C TYR A 4 50.02 18.90 -5.77
N LEU A 5 49.24 19.26 -6.76
CA LEU A 5 49.00 20.61 -7.24
C LEU A 5 48.14 20.59 -8.51
N ILE A 6 47.27 21.58 -8.59
CA ILE A 6 46.59 22.08 -9.78
C ILE A 6 45.21 21.47 -10.03
N TYR A 7 44.19 22.13 -9.48
CA TYR A 7 43.12 22.78 -10.23
C TYR A 7 42.45 23.82 -9.34
N LEU A 8 43.06 24.97 -9.37
CA LEU A 8 42.46 26.24 -8.90
C LEU A 8 42.14 27.05 -10.15
N MET A 9 41.01 27.72 -10.16
CA MET A 9 40.55 28.75 -11.08
C MET A 9 39.94 28.32 -12.42
N MET A 10 38.60 28.44 -12.49
CA MET A 10 37.94 29.27 -13.50
C MET A 10 36.59 29.75 -12.94
N ALA A 11 36.63 30.92 -12.41
CA ALA A 11 35.44 31.77 -12.25
C ALA A 11 35.15 32.42 -13.60
N ALA A 12 33.97 32.22 -14.14
CA ALA A 12 33.44 33.02 -15.23
C ALA A 12 32.02 33.47 -14.86
N ALA A 13 31.93 34.75 -14.62
CA ALA A 13 30.68 35.51 -14.46
C ALA A 13 29.86 35.44 -15.76
N VAL A 14 28.59 35.16 -15.66
CA VAL A 14 27.59 35.51 -16.70
C VAL A 14 26.52 36.41 -16.07
N VAL A 15 26.47 37.56 -16.70
CA VAL A 15 25.67 38.75 -16.41
C VAL A 15 24.19 38.51 -16.59
N MET A 16 23.41 39.11 -15.71
CA MET A 16 21.99 39.44 -15.73
C MET A 16 21.46 39.84 -17.11
N LEU A 17 20.35 39.28 -17.48
CA LEU A 17 19.35 39.97 -18.26
C LEU A 17 17.98 39.67 -17.64
N GLY A 18 17.40 40.68 -17.04
CA GLY A 18 16.06 40.66 -16.52
C GLY A 18 15.01 40.65 -17.62
N ALA A 19 13.96 39.89 -17.37
CA ALA A 19 12.67 40.11 -17.98
C ALA A 19 11.62 40.05 -16.88
N SER A 20 11.07 41.20 -16.58
CA SER A 20 9.89 41.45 -15.78
C SER A 20 8.68 40.82 -16.48
N CYS A 21 7.92 40.00 -15.77
CA CYS A 21 6.52 39.79 -16.07
C CYS A 21 5.74 39.83 -14.76
N SER A 22 4.77 40.74 -14.75
CA SER A 22 3.85 41.08 -13.67
C SER A 22 2.96 39.90 -13.26
N PRO A 23 2.47 39.94 -12.00
CA PRO A 23 1.46 39.00 -11.56
C PRO A 23 0.08 39.55 -11.95
N ASP A 24 -0.71 38.78 -12.60
CA ASP A 24 -2.15 39.01 -12.73
C ASP A 24 -2.90 37.68 -12.71
N GLU A 25 -3.84 37.72 -11.85
CA GLU A 25 -5.19 37.20 -11.75
C GLU A 25 -5.40 36.05 -10.78
N ASP A 26 -6.00 36.46 -9.66
CA ASP A 26 -6.75 35.68 -8.71
C ASP A 26 -7.86 34.89 -9.42
N TYR A 27 -7.75 33.57 -9.40
CA TYR A 27 -8.86 32.69 -9.69
C TYR A 27 -9.45 32.13 -8.41
N GLU A 28 -10.51 32.74 -7.91
CA GLU A 28 -11.39 32.15 -6.89
C GLU A 28 -12.40 31.20 -7.60
N PRO A 29 -12.48 29.92 -7.24
CA PRO A 29 -13.60 29.11 -7.67
C PRO A 29 -14.83 29.36 -6.78
N GLU A 30 -15.89 29.84 -7.40
CA GLU A 30 -17.21 29.94 -6.79
C GLU A 30 -17.72 28.55 -6.36
N VAL A 31 -18.11 28.43 -5.11
CA VAL A 31 -18.77 27.25 -4.52
C VAL A 31 -20.27 27.40 -4.78
N PRO A 32 -20.94 26.46 -5.48
CA PRO A 32 -22.39 26.51 -5.57
C PRO A 32 -23.03 26.19 -4.22
N GLY A 33 -23.99 27.04 -3.80
CA GLY A 33 -24.70 26.92 -2.56
C GLY A 33 -25.50 25.62 -2.46
N ILE A 34 -25.39 24.97 -1.30
CA ILE A 34 -26.23 23.84 -0.90
C ILE A 34 -27.48 24.43 -0.22
N GLU A 35 -28.60 24.33 -0.89
CA GLU A 35 -29.91 24.58 -0.26
C GLU A 35 -30.28 23.39 0.61
N THR A 36 -30.53 23.68 1.89
CA THR A 36 -31.12 22.75 2.87
C THR A 36 -32.62 22.59 2.61
N PRO A 37 -33.15 21.38 2.48
CA PRO A 37 -34.59 21.16 2.54
C PRO A 37 -35.03 21.05 4.01
N GLU A 38 -36.07 21.81 4.31
CA GLU A 38 -36.81 21.81 5.58
C GLU A 38 -37.54 20.47 5.83
N THR A 39 -37.53 20.03 7.06
CA THR A 39 -38.32 18.90 7.60
C THR A 39 -39.81 19.27 7.69
N PRO A 40 -40.71 18.37 7.34
CA PRO A 40 -42.02 18.32 7.96
C PRO A 40 -42.11 17.19 9.01
N ASN A 41 -42.66 17.59 10.11
CA ASN A 41 -43.00 16.79 11.28
C ASN A 41 -44.37 16.10 11.09
N ASP A 42 -44.58 15.05 11.90
CA ASP A 42 -45.82 14.41 12.32
C ASP A 42 -46.32 13.16 11.59
N GLY A 43 -46.48 12.12 12.39
CA GLY A 43 -47.44 11.07 12.17
C GLY A 43 -47.10 9.67 12.71
N GLU A 44 -47.41 9.44 13.99
CA GLU A 44 -47.95 8.21 14.63
C GLU A 44 -47.51 6.81 14.14
N ASN A 45 -46.79 6.13 15.00
CA ASN A 45 -47.06 4.86 15.67
C ASN A 45 -47.90 3.81 14.91
N GLU A 46 -47.23 2.75 14.44
CA GLU A 46 -47.74 1.38 14.47
C GLU A 46 -46.56 0.39 14.39
N THR A 47 -46.43 -0.45 15.42
CA THR A 47 -45.62 -1.65 15.45
C THR A 47 -46.20 -2.71 14.54
N PRO A 48 -45.40 -3.27 13.63
CA PRO A 48 -45.67 -4.59 13.08
C PRO A 48 -44.67 -5.63 13.58
N ASP A 49 -45.22 -6.74 13.94
CA ASP A 49 -44.73 -8.06 14.24
C ASP A 49 -43.33 -8.43 13.74
N GLU A 50 -42.61 -9.05 14.64
CA GLU A 50 -41.37 -9.82 14.45
C GLU A 50 -41.57 -10.90 13.38
N PRO A 51 -40.81 -10.93 12.28
CA PRO A 51 -40.79 -12.09 11.40
C PRO A 51 -39.81 -13.13 11.92
N GLU A 52 -40.31 -14.35 11.95
CA GLU A 52 -39.66 -15.59 12.32
C GLU A 52 -38.27 -15.76 11.64
N ASN A 53 -37.34 -16.22 12.45
CA ASN A 53 -35.98 -16.67 12.08
C ASN A 53 -36.04 -17.73 10.95
N PRO A 54 -35.38 -17.49 9.76
CA PRO A 54 -35.21 -18.56 8.80
C PRO A 54 -34.08 -19.49 9.30
N GLU A 55 -34.41 -20.77 9.30
CA GLU A 55 -33.56 -21.91 9.63
C GLU A 55 -32.20 -21.82 8.90
N GLU A 56 -31.12 -22.11 9.62
CA GLU A 56 -29.77 -22.31 9.09
C GLU A 56 -29.81 -23.39 8.00
N PRO A 57 -29.15 -23.17 6.84
CA PRO A 57 -28.95 -24.25 5.88
C PRO A 57 -27.94 -25.24 6.45
N GLY A 58 -28.37 -26.47 6.55
CA GLY A 58 -27.64 -27.60 7.10
C GLY A 58 -26.25 -27.77 6.49
N ASP A 59 -25.34 -28.08 7.37
CA ASP A 59 -23.99 -28.60 7.16
C ASP A 59 -23.97 -29.70 6.12
N ASN A 60 -23.36 -29.47 4.96
CA ASN A 60 -23.13 -30.48 3.95
C ASN A 60 -21.67 -30.98 4.09
N PRO A 61 -21.43 -32.24 4.52
CA PRO A 61 -20.13 -32.72 4.94
C PRO A 61 -19.22 -33.24 3.80
N ASP A 62 -19.32 -32.75 2.58
CA ASP A 62 -18.48 -33.21 1.46
C ASP A 62 -17.94 -32.07 0.58
N THR A 63 -17.29 -31.09 1.23
CA THR A 63 -16.31 -30.24 0.52
C THR A 63 -14.97 -30.43 1.24
N PRO A 64 -13.87 -30.71 0.55
CA PRO A 64 -12.55 -30.67 1.20
C PRO A 64 -12.24 -29.21 1.51
N SER A 65 -12.72 -28.77 2.68
CA SER A 65 -12.44 -27.44 3.24
C SER A 65 -11.08 -27.47 3.89
N GLY A 66 -10.06 -27.27 3.07
CA GLY A 66 -8.87 -26.60 3.51
C GLY A 66 -9.07 -25.14 3.18
N ASP A 67 -9.83 -24.40 3.99
CA ASP A 67 -9.94 -22.94 3.85
C ASP A 67 -8.54 -22.33 4.00
N SER A 68 -7.88 -22.20 2.86
CA SER A 68 -6.60 -21.49 2.75
C SER A 68 -6.91 -20.01 2.97
N LYS A 69 -6.76 -19.54 4.21
CA LYS A 69 -6.96 -18.12 4.52
C LYS A 69 -5.86 -17.29 3.89
N ILE A 70 -6.27 -16.26 3.20
CA ILE A 70 -5.40 -15.29 2.55
C ILE A 70 -5.39 -14.00 3.35
N LEU A 71 -4.19 -13.46 3.58
CA LEU A 71 -3.99 -12.13 4.16
C LEU A 71 -3.39 -11.20 3.11
N VAL A 72 -3.89 -9.97 3.02
CA VAL A 72 -3.25 -8.88 2.26
C VAL A 72 -2.69 -7.86 3.27
N ALA A 73 -1.40 -7.97 3.56
CA ALA A 73 -0.68 -7.02 4.40
C ALA A 73 -0.01 -5.95 3.52
N TYR A 74 -0.25 -4.67 3.82
CA TYR A 74 0.31 -3.61 2.98
C TYR A 74 0.62 -2.33 3.76
N PHE A 75 1.64 -1.61 3.29
CA PHE A 75 1.91 -0.24 3.66
C PHE A 75 1.55 0.70 2.51
N SER A 76 0.94 1.85 2.82
CA SER A 76 0.61 2.87 1.83
C SER A 76 0.63 4.26 2.44
N TRP A 77 1.47 5.16 1.91
CA TRP A 77 1.52 6.57 2.34
C TRP A 77 0.48 7.44 1.62
N GLY A 78 0.42 7.35 0.29
CA GLY A 78 -0.44 8.18 -0.56
C GLY A 78 -1.68 7.48 -1.12
N GLY A 79 -2.06 6.30 -0.57
CA GLY A 79 -3.27 5.57 -0.97
C GLY A 79 -3.14 4.73 -2.26
N THR A 80 -2.05 4.83 -3.01
CA THR A 80 -1.91 4.07 -4.27
C THR A 80 -1.79 2.57 -4.03
N THR A 81 -0.94 2.14 -3.10
CA THR A 81 -0.80 0.73 -2.74
C THR A 81 -2.07 0.20 -2.07
N GLN A 82 -2.75 1.06 -1.28
CA GLN A 82 -4.04 0.73 -0.68
C GLN A 82 -5.06 0.33 -1.74
N ARG A 83 -5.22 1.10 -2.84
CA ARG A 83 -6.16 0.75 -3.92
C ARG A 83 -5.83 -0.61 -4.56
N MET A 84 -4.54 -0.94 -4.70
CA MET A 84 -4.14 -2.25 -5.21
C MET A 84 -4.47 -3.37 -4.23
N ALA A 85 -4.20 -3.16 -2.93
CA ALA A 85 -4.54 -4.10 -1.88
C ALA A 85 -6.05 -4.35 -1.78
N GLU A 86 -6.86 -3.30 -1.78
CA GLU A 86 -8.33 -3.38 -1.75
C GLU A 86 -8.89 -4.15 -2.97
N GLU A 87 -8.29 -3.96 -4.15
CA GLU A 87 -8.70 -4.69 -5.34
C GLU A 87 -8.32 -6.18 -5.27
N ILE A 88 -7.14 -6.52 -4.72
CA ILE A 88 -6.76 -7.92 -4.45
C ILE A 88 -7.78 -8.56 -3.50
N VAL A 89 -8.10 -7.89 -2.39
CA VAL A 89 -9.09 -8.36 -1.42
C VAL A 89 -10.46 -8.57 -2.06
N ARG A 90 -10.92 -7.62 -2.90
CA ARG A 90 -12.21 -7.73 -3.60
C ARG A 90 -12.30 -8.98 -4.48
N GLN A 91 -11.19 -9.39 -5.08
CA GLN A 91 -11.16 -10.54 -5.99
C GLN A 91 -10.92 -11.88 -5.29
N THR A 92 -10.25 -11.87 -4.15
CA THR A 92 -9.83 -13.08 -3.45
C THR A 92 -10.68 -13.39 -2.21
N GLY A 93 -11.41 -12.42 -1.67
CA GLY A 93 -12.07 -12.55 -0.38
C GLY A 93 -11.10 -12.56 0.81
N ALA A 94 -9.85 -12.15 0.62
CA ALA A 94 -8.81 -12.13 1.63
C ALA A 94 -9.10 -11.18 2.79
N ASP A 95 -8.56 -11.47 3.96
CA ASP A 95 -8.48 -10.50 5.05
C ASP A 95 -7.45 -9.41 4.70
N ILE A 96 -7.64 -8.21 5.26
CA ILE A 96 -6.76 -7.07 4.96
C ILE A 96 -6.11 -6.55 6.24
N PHE A 97 -4.80 -6.28 6.17
CA PHE A 97 -4.04 -5.67 7.26
C PHE A 97 -3.22 -4.49 6.73
N ARG A 98 -3.50 -3.30 7.25
CA ARG A 98 -2.72 -2.11 6.93
C ARG A 98 -1.56 -2.00 7.91
N ILE A 99 -0.35 -2.05 7.40
CA ILE A 99 0.87 -1.86 8.18
C ILE A 99 1.01 -0.36 8.45
N GLU A 100 0.81 0.06 9.69
CA GLU A 100 0.93 1.47 10.08
C GLU A 100 2.07 1.65 11.08
N PRO A 101 2.89 2.72 10.92
CA PRO A 101 3.93 3.02 11.89
C PRO A 101 3.34 3.63 13.17
N VAL A 102 3.94 3.32 14.34
CA VAL A 102 3.61 3.99 15.62
C VAL A 102 3.80 5.51 15.52
N VAL A 103 4.85 5.94 14.83
CA VAL A 103 5.09 7.36 14.53
C VAL A 103 4.73 7.60 13.07
N PRO A 104 3.62 8.29 12.78
CA PRO A 104 3.20 8.53 11.40
C PRO A 104 4.26 9.27 10.58
N TYR A 105 4.43 8.86 9.33
CA TYR A 105 5.26 9.60 8.39
C TYR A 105 4.69 11.00 8.12
N PRO A 106 5.55 12.00 7.85
CA PRO A 106 5.08 13.33 7.46
C PRO A 106 4.11 13.26 6.28
N THR A 107 3.09 14.12 6.29
CA THR A 107 2.09 14.21 5.21
C THR A 107 2.62 14.91 3.97
N GLU A 108 3.65 15.73 4.12
CA GLU A 108 4.29 16.48 3.04
C GLU A 108 5.39 15.64 2.39
N TYR A 109 5.48 15.74 1.06
CA TYR A 109 6.35 14.88 0.26
C TYR A 109 7.83 14.98 0.68
N THR A 110 8.39 16.21 0.76
CA THR A 110 9.82 16.40 1.04
C THR A 110 10.21 15.88 2.42
N PRO A 111 9.55 16.26 3.53
CA PRO A 111 9.86 15.69 4.84
C PRO A 111 9.69 14.16 4.90
N CYS A 112 8.67 13.61 4.25
CA CYS A 112 8.47 12.16 4.20
C CYS A 112 9.64 11.46 3.48
N THR A 113 10.11 12.00 2.35
CA THR A 113 11.23 11.42 1.62
C THR A 113 12.55 11.52 2.39
N GLU A 114 12.75 12.55 3.20
CA GLU A 114 13.94 12.69 4.05
C GLU A 114 13.94 11.63 5.17
N VAL A 115 12.81 11.45 5.87
CA VAL A 115 12.66 10.40 6.89
C VAL A 115 12.88 9.01 6.27
N ALA A 116 12.23 8.72 5.17
CA ALA A 116 12.36 7.44 4.48
C ALA A 116 13.80 7.15 4.04
N ARG A 117 14.55 8.17 3.60
CA ARG A 117 15.96 8.05 3.24
C ARG A 117 16.81 7.75 4.48
N GLU A 118 16.61 8.49 5.56
CA GLU A 118 17.33 8.29 6.81
C GLU A 118 17.08 6.87 7.37
N GLU A 119 15.86 6.41 7.37
CA GLU A 119 15.51 5.04 7.75
C GLU A 119 16.28 4.01 6.91
N LYS A 120 16.27 4.17 5.58
CA LYS A 120 16.97 3.27 4.67
C LYS A 120 18.49 3.29 4.91
N ASP A 121 19.08 4.47 5.01
CA ASP A 121 20.54 4.62 5.16
C ASP A 121 21.03 4.08 6.52
N ASN A 122 20.18 4.11 7.55
CA ASN A 122 20.44 3.55 8.87
C ASN A 122 19.97 2.10 9.05
N ASN A 123 19.38 1.48 8.01
CA ASN A 123 18.73 0.17 8.08
C ASN A 123 17.77 0.08 9.28
N ALA A 124 16.95 1.11 9.48
CA ALA A 124 16.06 1.26 10.62
C ALA A 124 14.91 0.22 10.60
N ARG A 125 14.29 0.04 11.75
CA ARG A 125 13.08 -0.79 11.92
C ARG A 125 12.00 0.05 12.60
N PRO A 126 11.27 0.87 11.83
CA PRO A 126 10.16 1.65 12.38
C PRO A 126 9.15 0.72 13.06
N ALA A 127 8.73 1.07 14.28
CA ALA A 127 7.78 0.25 15.02
C ALA A 127 6.40 0.29 14.34
N ILE A 128 5.74 -0.87 14.28
CA ILE A 128 4.38 -1.05 13.75
C ILE A 128 3.38 -0.87 14.89
N ALA A 129 2.26 -0.21 14.61
CA ALA A 129 1.27 0.15 15.62
C ALA A 129 0.43 -1.04 16.09
N ASP A 130 0.07 -1.92 15.17
CA ASP A 130 -0.82 -3.05 15.43
C ASP A 130 -0.18 -4.37 14.98
N GLU A 131 -0.69 -5.49 15.49
CA GLU A 131 -0.25 -6.83 15.13
C GLU A 131 -1.35 -7.55 14.33
N VAL A 132 -0.96 -8.48 13.45
CA VAL A 132 -1.90 -9.36 12.76
C VAL A 132 -2.45 -10.36 13.76
N GLU A 133 -3.75 -10.32 13.99
CA GLU A 133 -4.42 -11.33 14.80
C GLU A 133 -4.46 -12.70 14.08
N ASN A 134 -4.34 -13.77 14.87
CA ASN A 134 -4.45 -15.15 14.34
C ASN A 134 -3.51 -15.46 13.16
N TRP A 135 -2.27 -14.98 13.21
CA TRP A 135 -1.25 -15.15 12.17
C TRP A 135 -1.13 -16.59 11.67
N SER A 136 -1.28 -17.58 12.56
CA SER A 136 -1.21 -19.01 12.22
C SER A 136 -2.29 -19.49 11.24
N ASP A 137 -3.41 -18.78 11.15
CA ASP A 137 -4.53 -19.18 10.29
C ASP A 137 -4.27 -18.91 8.79
N TYR A 138 -3.32 -18.02 8.49
CA TYR A 138 -3.03 -17.63 7.12
C TYR A 138 -2.00 -18.55 6.47
N ASN A 139 -2.34 -19.11 5.31
CA ASN A 139 -1.45 -19.92 4.48
C ASN A 139 -0.80 -19.09 3.36
N THR A 140 -1.52 -18.07 2.88
CA THR A 140 -1.04 -17.18 1.82
C THR A 140 -1.04 -15.75 2.33
N VAL A 141 0.09 -15.07 2.15
CA VAL A 141 0.27 -13.69 2.61
C VAL A 141 0.76 -12.83 1.45
N PHE A 142 -0.07 -11.92 1.00
CA PHE A 142 0.35 -10.83 0.12
C PHE A 142 1.06 -9.77 0.94
N ILE A 143 2.23 -9.33 0.49
CA ILE A 143 2.98 -8.24 1.11
C ILE A 143 3.15 -7.12 0.11
N GLY A 144 2.59 -5.94 0.41
CA GLY A 144 2.53 -4.81 -0.49
C GLY A 144 3.10 -3.49 0.01
N CYS A 145 3.78 -2.75 -0.88
CA CYS A 145 4.33 -1.44 -0.54
C CYS A 145 4.54 -0.54 -1.76
N PRO A 146 4.71 0.78 -1.57
CA PRO A 146 5.27 1.63 -2.61
C PRO A 146 6.77 1.39 -2.75
N VAL A 147 7.33 1.70 -3.91
CA VAL A 147 8.79 1.79 -4.08
C VAL A 147 9.29 3.07 -3.43
N TRP A 148 10.11 2.94 -2.38
CA TRP A 148 10.75 4.05 -1.68
C TRP A 148 12.28 3.92 -1.77
N TRP A 149 12.94 4.97 -2.22
CA TRP A 149 14.41 4.99 -2.31
C TRP A 149 14.99 3.69 -2.94
N TRP A 150 14.36 3.26 -4.06
CA TRP A 150 14.79 2.13 -4.90
C TRP A 150 14.59 0.74 -4.29
N THR A 151 13.82 0.64 -3.22
CA THR A 151 13.58 -0.61 -2.49
C THR A 151 12.24 -0.56 -1.75
N THR A 152 12.00 -1.52 -0.84
CA THR A 152 10.86 -1.50 0.10
C THR A 152 11.06 -0.41 1.16
N PRO A 153 10.00 0.23 1.65
CA PRO A 153 10.04 1.02 2.88
C PRO A 153 10.52 0.17 4.06
N MET A 154 11.26 0.78 4.99
CA MET A 154 11.88 0.04 6.10
C MET A 154 10.85 -0.58 7.06
N ILE A 155 9.65 -0.07 7.12
CA ILE A 155 8.54 -0.66 7.89
C ILE A 155 8.14 -2.06 7.36
N ILE A 156 8.36 -2.36 6.07
CA ILE A 156 8.16 -3.70 5.51
C ILE A 156 9.21 -4.68 6.06
N CYS A 157 10.45 -4.21 6.26
CA CYS A 157 11.47 -5.03 6.93
C CYS A 157 11.05 -5.37 8.36
N THR A 158 10.50 -4.39 9.10
CA THR A 158 9.96 -4.65 10.44
C THR A 158 8.85 -5.69 10.40
N PHE A 159 7.88 -5.55 9.47
CA PHE A 159 6.79 -6.50 9.33
C PHE A 159 7.30 -7.90 9.03
N ALA A 160 8.17 -8.07 8.05
CA ALA A 160 8.70 -9.37 7.66
C ALA A 160 9.53 -10.03 8.77
N GLU A 161 10.23 -9.25 9.58
CA GLU A 161 11.02 -9.76 10.72
C GLU A 161 10.17 -10.03 11.97
N SER A 162 8.91 -9.59 12.01
CA SER A 162 8.02 -9.77 13.17
C SER A 162 7.23 -11.06 13.14
N TYR A 163 7.19 -11.76 12.02
CA TYR A 163 6.38 -12.97 11.83
C TYR A 163 7.19 -14.13 11.28
N ASP A 164 6.75 -15.35 11.62
CA ASP A 164 7.27 -16.59 11.04
C ASP A 164 6.53 -16.93 9.76
N PHE A 165 7.27 -17.07 8.66
CA PHE A 165 6.74 -17.38 7.34
C PHE A 165 6.97 -18.85 6.94
N GLU A 166 7.53 -19.70 7.80
CA GLU A 166 7.72 -21.13 7.49
C GLU A 166 6.38 -21.78 7.14
N GLY A 167 6.35 -22.46 6.00
CA GLY A 167 5.16 -23.14 5.50
C GLY A 167 4.07 -22.23 4.92
N LYS A 168 4.32 -20.94 4.79
CA LYS A 168 3.41 -19.99 4.13
C LYS A 168 3.85 -19.70 2.71
N THR A 169 2.88 -19.29 1.89
CA THR A 169 3.12 -18.76 0.55
C THR A 169 3.10 -17.24 0.62
N VAL A 170 4.18 -16.58 0.22
CA VAL A 170 4.27 -15.13 0.13
C VAL A 170 4.11 -14.66 -1.31
N VAL A 171 3.27 -13.66 -1.53
CA VAL A 171 3.01 -13.04 -2.83
C VAL A 171 3.37 -11.55 -2.74
N PRO A 172 4.54 -11.13 -3.23
CA PRO A 172 4.95 -9.73 -3.16
C PRO A 172 4.19 -8.89 -4.17
N PHE A 173 3.82 -7.65 -3.78
CA PHE A 173 3.32 -6.67 -4.73
C PHE A 173 3.81 -5.25 -4.42
N CYS A 174 3.92 -4.42 -5.45
CA CYS A 174 4.35 -3.05 -5.22
C CYS A 174 3.66 -2.05 -6.14
N THR A 175 3.67 -0.79 -5.73
CA THR A 175 3.29 0.32 -6.59
C THR A 175 4.50 1.22 -6.85
N TYR A 176 4.70 1.60 -8.10
CA TYR A 176 5.86 2.36 -8.51
C TYR A 176 5.51 3.43 -9.55
N ALA A 177 6.41 4.40 -9.75
CA ALA A 177 6.23 5.44 -10.74
C ALA A 177 6.82 5.06 -12.10
N SER A 178 8.08 4.58 -12.12
CA SER A 178 8.80 4.28 -13.38
C SER A 178 9.81 3.15 -13.29
N THR A 179 10.48 2.95 -12.14
CA THR A 179 11.62 2.04 -11.99
C THR A 179 11.60 1.33 -10.63
N TYR A 180 12.52 0.37 -10.45
CA TYR A 180 12.78 -0.38 -9.20
C TYR A 180 11.62 -1.28 -8.74
N ARG A 181 10.75 -1.67 -9.68
CA ARG A 181 9.71 -2.68 -9.44
C ARG A 181 10.33 -4.01 -9.00
N ASP A 182 11.24 -4.52 -9.81
CA ASP A 182 11.78 -5.87 -9.62
C ASP A 182 12.69 -5.95 -8.38
N GLU A 183 13.45 -4.91 -8.11
CA GLU A 183 14.28 -4.80 -6.90
C GLU A 183 13.43 -4.77 -5.63
N THR A 184 12.30 -4.06 -5.68
CA THR A 184 11.37 -4.00 -4.54
C THR A 184 10.68 -5.34 -4.30
N LEU A 185 10.20 -6.00 -5.34
CA LEU A 185 9.61 -7.35 -5.24
C LEU A 185 10.63 -8.36 -4.73
N ALA A 186 11.84 -8.34 -5.29
CA ALA A 186 12.94 -9.22 -4.85
C ALA A 186 13.31 -8.99 -3.37
N ARG A 187 13.25 -7.75 -2.91
CA ARG A 187 13.54 -7.45 -1.51
C ARG A 187 12.51 -8.06 -0.55
N ILE A 188 11.23 -8.11 -0.91
CA ILE A 188 10.21 -8.80 -0.10
C ILE A 188 10.52 -10.30 -0.01
N VAL A 189 10.90 -10.94 -1.13
CA VAL A 189 11.33 -12.34 -1.17
C VAL A 189 12.54 -12.59 -0.26
N GLU A 190 13.56 -11.73 -0.32
CA GLU A 190 14.74 -11.83 0.54
C GLU A 190 14.42 -11.70 2.04
N LEU A 191 13.38 -10.95 2.40
CA LEU A 191 12.96 -10.75 3.78
C LEU A 191 12.16 -11.92 4.35
N THR A 192 11.67 -12.84 3.50
CA THR A 192 10.85 -13.98 3.90
C THR A 192 11.44 -15.30 3.36
N PRO A 193 12.71 -15.63 3.71
CA PRO A 193 13.46 -16.72 3.08
C PRO A 193 12.88 -18.13 3.35
N ASP A 194 12.10 -18.27 4.42
CA ASP A 194 11.54 -19.57 4.84
C ASP A 194 10.14 -19.80 4.25
N ALA A 195 9.63 -18.88 3.43
CA ALA A 195 8.36 -19.01 2.72
C ALA A 195 8.53 -19.59 1.31
N ASP A 196 7.46 -20.19 0.80
CA ASP A 196 7.29 -20.38 -0.65
C ASP A 196 6.87 -19.04 -1.28
N HIS A 197 7.33 -18.77 -2.52
CA HIS A 197 7.04 -17.50 -3.18
C HIS A 197 6.32 -17.69 -4.51
N LEU A 198 5.23 -16.96 -4.73
CA LEU A 198 4.63 -16.81 -6.05
C LEU A 198 5.17 -15.57 -6.76
N THR A 199 4.98 -15.52 -8.07
CA THR A 199 5.40 -14.36 -8.88
C THR A 199 4.68 -13.09 -8.44
N GLY A 200 5.44 -12.10 -8.02
CA GLY A 200 4.92 -10.81 -7.59
C GLY A 200 4.51 -9.90 -8.75
N GLU A 201 3.67 -8.91 -8.45
CA GLU A 201 3.26 -7.89 -9.42
C GLU A 201 3.51 -6.47 -8.91
N GLY A 202 3.94 -5.60 -9.83
CA GLY A 202 4.08 -4.17 -9.56
C GLY A 202 3.33 -3.36 -10.59
N LEU A 203 2.49 -2.44 -10.13
CA LEU A 203 1.66 -1.61 -10.99
C LEU A 203 1.90 -0.11 -10.76
N THR A 204 1.90 0.65 -11.84
CA THR A 204 1.79 2.12 -11.75
C THR A 204 0.36 2.51 -11.40
N SER A 205 0.16 3.70 -10.82
CA SER A 205 -1.16 4.19 -10.41
C SER A 205 -2.23 4.08 -11.49
N GLY A 206 -1.88 4.33 -12.75
CA GLY A 206 -2.81 4.25 -13.89
C GLY A 206 -3.12 2.83 -14.37
N ARG A 207 -2.38 1.83 -13.90
CA ARG A 207 -2.58 0.42 -14.26
C ARG A 207 -3.28 -0.40 -13.18
N ILE A 208 -3.56 0.19 -12.03
CA ILE A 208 -4.33 -0.46 -10.96
C ILE A 208 -5.79 -0.47 -11.38
N ASN A 209 -6.24 -1.61 -11.87
CA ASN A 209 -7.62 -1.88 -12.26
C ASN A 209 -7.93 -3.37 -12.15
N GLU A 210 -9.21 -3.69 -12.15
CA GLU A 210 -9.73 -5.06 -12.03
C GLU A 210 -9.04 -6.03 -13.00
N GLN A 211 -8.97 -5.68 -14.28
CA GLN A 211 -8.48 -6.61 -15.30
C GLN A 211 -7.01 -6.96 -15.15
N ASN A 212 -6.14 -5.98 -14.84
CA ASN A 212 -4.72 -6.26 -14.66
C ASN A 212 -4.47 -7.14 -13.43
N ILE A 213 -5.18 -6.87 -12.33
CA ILE A 213 -5.07 -7.64 -11.09
C ILE A 213 -5.66 -9.02 -11.27
N SER A 214 -6.82 -9.17 -11.90
CA SER A 214 -7.42 -10.46 -12.22
C SER A 214 -6.49 -11.32 -13.09
N SER A 215 -5.89 -10.72 -14.13
CA SER A 215 -4.95 -11.46 -14.99
C SER A 215 -3.74 -12.00 -14.22
N TRP A 216 -3.17 -11.18 -13.33
CA TRP A 216 -2.06 -11.60 -12.47
C TRP A 216 -2.48 -12.68 -11.47
N LEU A 217 -3.59 -12.51 -10.75
CA LEU A 217 -4.08 -13.49 -9.76
C LEU A 217 -4.41 -14.85 -10.41
N ASN A 218 -4.96 -14.85 -11.63
CA ASN A 218 -5.16 -16.06 -12.44
C ASN A 218 -3.82 -16.72 -12.84
N GLU A 219 -2.85 -15.91 -13.31
CA GLU A 219 -1.53 -16.41 -13.73
C GLU A 219 -0.79 -17.12 -12.59
N ILE A 220 -0.93 -16.62 -11.37
CA ILE A 220 -0.31 -17.23 -10.18
C ILE A 220 -1.19 -18.29 -9.49
N GLY A 221 -2.39 -18.58 -10.02
CA GLY A 221 -3.28 -19.63 -9.54
C GLY A 221 -4.01 -19.33 -8.22
N ILE A 222 -4.20 -18.05 -7.90
CA ILE A 222 -4.95 -17.63 -6.68
C ILE A 222 -6.45 -17.59 -6.93
N ILE A 223 -6.87 -17.23 -8.13
CA ILE A 223 -8.27 -17.28 -8.58
C ILE A 223 -8.39 -18.06 -9.90
N GLU A 224 -9.61 -18.46 -10.27
CA GLU A 224 -9.92 -19.17 -11.53
C GLU A 224 -10.39 -18.20 -12.63
#